data_c42e7695821e4b7a9ffab3c1320c431d
#
_entry.id   c42e7695821e4b7a9ffab3c1320c431d
#
_cell.length_a   1.000
_cell.length_b   1.000
_cell.length_c   1.000
_cell.angle_alpha   90.00
_cell.angle_beta   90.00
_cell.angle_gamma   90.00
#
_symmetry.space_group_name_H-M   'P 1'
#
loop_
_entity.id
_entity.type
_entity.pdbx_description
1 polymer ?
#
loop_
_entity_poly.entity_id
_entity_poly.type
_entity_poly.pdbx_seq_one_letter_code
_entity_poly.pdbx_strand_id
1 'polypeptide(L)'
;MALVATLALVATAVYYKVDEMGFGASEEQTTLTIAYLPITHAVPLFKAAEQLEQQNSNVHVELVKYGGWAELMDALDTGRVDGASVLIEMAMEAKSQGIPLELSLLGHRDGNVIIAGNDIASPSQLKGKTIAIPNEQSSHNILVQQLLAKYGMSAKDVTLVEMAPAEMPAGLKSGQIDGYCVAEPFGAKAVETGVGHVLATSDELWEDSICCGIVFNTQATSEKQAALKAFKQAYISAGDSLTKDEATQIAVSNLGQDEATSRQSLQWISFNDLSVTEEAYEKLREEVIEYGLNENPPTYSEFVAQS
;
A
#
# COMPACT_ATOMS: atom_id res chain seq x y z
N MET A 1 -40.34 55.74 -29.62
CA MET A 1 -38.95 55.28 -29.81
C MET A 1 -38.14 55.22 -28.48
N ALA A 2 -38.47 56.01 -27.45
CA ALA A 2 -37.72 55.99 -26.21
C ALA A 2 -37.90 54.73 -25.29
N LEU A 3 -39.04 54.04 -25.38
CA LEU A 3 -39.33 52.85 -24.54
C LEU A 3 -38.59 51.58 -24.99
N VAL A 4 -38.22 51.45 -26.26
CA VAL A 4 -37.53 50.26 -26.80
C VAL A 4 -36.02 50.36 -26.48
N ALA A 5 -35.46 51.57 -26.46
CA ALA A 5 -34.05 51.77 -26.11
C ALA A 5 -33.73 51.50 -24.63
N THR A 6 -34.71 51.77 -23.71
CA THR A 6 -34.56 51.54 -22.26
C THR A 6 -34.62 50.05 -21.93
N LEU A 7 -35.44 49.25 -22.61
CA LEU A 7 -35.51 47.82 -22.40
C LEU A 7 -34.25 47.08 -22.91
N ALA A 8 -33.63 47.55 -24.00
CA ALA A 8 -32.38 47.00 -24.53
C ALA A 8 -31.18 47.25 -23.58
N LEU A 9 -31.12 48.45 -22.97
CA LEU A 9 -30.05 48.79 -22.02
C LEU A 9 -30.16 48.05 -20.68
N VAL A 10 -31.40 47.77 -20.20
CA VAL A 10 -31.61 46.96 -19.00
C VAL A 10 -31.31 45.48 -19.27
N ALA A 11 -31.64 44.97 -20.43
CA ALA A 11 -31.34 43.59 -20.82
C ALA A 11 -29.83 43.34 -20.97
N THR A 12 -29.08 44.30 -21.55
CA THR A 12 -27.60 44.24 -21.61
C THR A 12 -26.94 44.39 -20.26
N ALA A 13 -27.43 45.24 -19.38
CA ALA A 13 -26.89 45.39 -18.02
C ALA A 13 -27.16 44.17 -17.12
N VAL A 14 -28.29 43.50 -17.31
CA VAL A 14 -28.59 42.21 -16.63
C VAL A 14 -27.73 41.11 -17.20
N TYR A 15 -27.49 41.07 -18.50
CA TYR A 15 -26.62 40.07 -19.14
C TYR A 15 -25.16 40.23 -18.67
N TYR A 16 -24.62 41.45 -18.67
CA TYR A 16 -23.26 41.72 -18.13
C TYR A 16 -23.15 41.45 -16.62
N LYS A 17 -24.19 41.68 -15.83
CA LYS A 17 -24.16 41.42 -14.38
C LYS A 17 -24.31 39.94 -14.05
N VAL A 18 -24.93 39.14 -14.92
CA VAL A 18 -25.00 37.67 -14.81
C VAL A 18 -23.68 37.05 -15.22
N ASP A 19 -22.95 37.67 -16.17
CA ASP A 19 -21.60 37.20 -16.56
C ASP A 19 -20.52 37.56 -15.49
N GLU A 20 -20.70 38.68 -14.75
CA GLU A 20 -19.83 39.03 -13.60
C GLU A 20 -20.19 38.30 -12.30
N MET A 21 -21.41 37.80 -12.15
CA MET A 21 -21.77 36.81 -11.16
C MET A 21 -21.44 35.44 -11.75
N GLY A 22 -20.12 35.15 -11.86
CA GLY A 22 -19.68 33.85 -12.27
C GLY A 22 -20.51 32.80 -11.52
N PHE A 23 -21.42 32.16 -12.22
CA PHE A 23 -21.79 30.80 -11.91
C PHE A 23 -20.49 30.05 -12.08
N GLY A 24 -19.72 29.97 -11.01
CA GLY A 24 -18.60 29.07 -10.94
C GLY A 24 -19.16 27.74 -11.38
N ALA A 25 -18.77 27.27 -12.56
CA ALA A 25 -18.93 25.88 -12.88
C ALA A 25 -18.35 25.17 -11.65
N SER A 26 -19.17 24.45 -10.91
CA SER A 26 -18.68 23.57 -9.88
C SER A 26 -17.68 22.71 -10.63
N GLU A 27 -16.38 22.90 -10.39
CA GLU A 27 -15.38 22.03 -10.97
C GLU A 27 -15.83 20.62 -10.63
N GLU A 28 -16.09 19.84 -11.66
CA GLU A 28 -16.64 18.49 -11.51
C GLU A 28 -15.67 17.68 -10.64
N GLN A 29 -16.16 17.14 -9.54
CA GLN A 29 -15.34 16.41 -8.58
C GLN A 29 -14.75 15.17 -9.27
N THR A 30 -13.44 15.06 -9.29
CA THR A 30 -12.74 13.90 -9.86
C THR A 30 -12.61 12.82 -8.79
N THR A 31 -13.15 11.63 -9.07
CA THR A 31 -12.99 10.46 -8.19
C THR A 31 -11.74 9.67 -8.56
N LEU A 32 -10.92 9.38 -7.55
CA LEU A 32 -9.84 8.40 -7.60
C LEU A 32 -10.24 7.17 -6.81
N THR A 33 -10.37 6.03 -7.49
CA THR A 33 -10.69 4.74 -6.87
C THR A 33 -9.40 4.00 -6.55
N ILE A 34 -9.13 3.76 -5.25
CA ILE A 34 -7.87 3.15 -4.79
C ILE A 34 -8.16 1.88 -4.00
N ALA A 35 -7.59 0.77 -4.48
CA ALA A 35 -7.71 -0.54 -3.84
C ALA A 35 -6.72 -0.69 -2.68
N TYR A 36 -7.13 -1.44 -1.66
CA TYR A 36 -6.27 -1.77 -0.53
C TYR A 36 -6.65 -3.11 0.13
N LEU A 37 -5.70 -3.73 0.83
CA LEU A 37 -5.98 -4.78 1.82
C LEU A 37 -6.11 -4.16 3.22
N PRO A 38 -6.93 -4.73 4.13
CA PRO A 38 -7.13 -4.21 5.49
C PRO A 38 -5.93 -4.52 6.42
N ILE A 39 -4.75 -4.08 6.02
CA ILE A 39 -3.48 -4.19 6.75
C ILE A 39 -3.04 -2.82 7.26
N THR A 40 -2.20 -2.77 8.28
CA THR A 40 -1.73 -1.51 8.88
C THR A 40 -0.99 -0.63 7.86
N HIS A 41 -0.38 -1.22 6.84
CA HIS A 41 0.30 -0.53 5.73
C HIS A 41 -0.62 0.44 4.95
N ALA A 42 -1.95 0.26 5.01
CA ALA A 42 -2.90 1.11 4.30
C ALA A 42 -3.37 2.35 5.11
N VAL A 43 -2.92 2.51 6.35
CA VAL A 43 -3.37 3.61 7.24
C VAL A 43 -3.23 5.00 6.62
N PRO A 44 -2.13 5.37 5.93
CA PRO A 44 -2.00 6.71 5.34
C PRO A 44 -3.05 7.02 4.27
N LEU A 45 -3.62 6.01 3.58
CA LEU A 45 -4.68 6.21 2.59
C LEU A 45 -5.91 6.89 3.19
N PHE A 46 -6.31 6.46 4.38
CA PHE A 46 -7.50 6.97 5.06
C PHE A 46 -7.30 8.41 5.50
N LYS A 47 -6.12 8.73 6.06
CA LYS A 47 -5.80 10.10 6.45
C LYS A 47 -5.69 11.03 5.24
N ALA A 48 -5.10 10.57 4.14
CA ALA A 48 -5.01 11.35 2.90
C ALA A 48 -6.40 11.65 2.31
N ALA A 49 -7.29 10.64 2.28
CA ALA A 49 -8.66 10.81 1.82
C ALA A 49 -9.42 11.83 2.69
N GLU A 50 -9.31 11.71 4.01
CA GLU A 50 -9.92 12.66 4.97
C GLU A 50 -9.38 14.09 4.79
N GLN A 51 -8.07 14.26 4.61
CA GLN A 51 -7.46 15.58 4.37
C GLN A 51 -7.99 16.23 3.09
N LEU A 52 -8.16 15.48 2.00
CA LEU A 52 -8.73 15.99 0.76
C LEU A 52 -10.19 16.43 0.92
N GLU A 53 -10.97 15.67 1.66
CA GLU A 53 -12.37 16.05 1.99
C GLU A 53 -12.43 17.32 2.85
N GLN A 54 -11.61 17.42 3.90
CA GLN A 54 -11.55 18.58 4.80
C GLN A 54 -11.10 19.86 4.09
N GLN A 55 -10.24 19.75 3.08
CA GLN A 55 -9.78 20.87 2.27
C GLN A 55 -10.80 21.32 1.21
N ASN A 56 -11.99 20.71 1.14
CA ASN A 56 -12.96 20.87 0.06
C ASN A 56 -12.30 20.75 -1.33
N SER A 57 -11.41 19.77 -1.45
CA SER A 57 -10.72 19.45 -2.70
C SER A 57 -11.72 19.00 -3.77
N ASN A 58 -11.45 19.34 -5.04
CA ASN A 58 -12.20 18.76 -6.16
C ASN A 58 -11.87 17.29 -6.42
N VAL A 59 -11.12 16.65 -5.51
CA VAL A 59 -10.75 15.23 -5.56
C VAL A 59 -11.49 14.47 -4.47
N HIS A 60 -12.22 13.45 -4.88
CA HIS A 60 -12.80 12.45 -3.99
C HIS A 60 -11.99 11.15 -4.09
N VAL A 61 -11.64 10.56 -2.95
CA VAL A 61 -10.93 9.27 -2.90
C VAL A 61 -11.89 8.19 -2.44
N GLU A 62 -12.22 7.28 -3.35
CA GLU A 62 -12.99 6.08 -3.05
C GLU A 62 -12.04 4.92 -2.72
N LEU A 63 -12.06 4.46 -1.47
CA LEU A 63 -11.21 3.36 -1.01
C LEU A 63 -11.97 2.02 -1.11
N VAL A 64 -11.44 1.09 -1.94
CA VAL A 64 -12.05 -0.22 -2.20
C VAL A 64 -11.24 -1.32 -1.53
N LYS A 65 -11.88 -2.00 -0.56
CA LYS A 65 -11.26 -3.09 0.19
C LYS A 65 -11.29 -4.41 -0.58
N TYR A 66 -10.14 -5.10 -0.64
CA TYR A 66 -9.99 -6.45 -1.17
C TYR A 66 -9.58 -7.44 -0.06
N GLY A 67 -9.86 -8.73 -0.28
CA GLY A 67 -9.51 -9.80 0.66
C GLY A 67 -8.16 -10.46 0.38
N GLY A 68 -7.65 -10.35 -0.85
CA GLY A 68 -6.41 -10.98 -1.28
C GLY A 68 -5.69 -10.20 -2.37
N TRP A 69 -4.40 -10.49 -2.52
CA TRP A 69 -3.53 -9.80 -3.47
C TRP A 69 -3.89 -10.06 -4.94
N ALA A 70 -4.27 -11.29 -5.28
CA ALA A 70 -4.61 -11.66 -6.66
C ALA A 70 -5.80 -10.86 -7.20
N GLU A 71 -6.88 -10.74 -6.40
CA GLU A 71 -8.07 -9.98 -6.77
C GLU A 71 -7.80 -8.48 -6.85
N LEU A 72 -6.95 -7.96 -5.95
CA LEU A 72 -6.53 -6.56 -5.95
C LEU A 72 -5.72 -6.25 -7.20
N MET A 73 -4.74 -7.09 -7.54
CA MET A 73 -3.92 -6.93 -8.75
C MET A 73 -4.78 -7.00 -10.01
N ASP A 74 -5.71 -7.97 -10.12
CA ASP A 74 -6.63 -8.06 -11.26
C ASP A 74 -7.46 -6.76 -11.44
N ALA A 75 -7.87 -6.13 -10.35
CA ALA A 75 -8.58 -4.85 -10.42
C ALA A 75 -7.67 -3.69 -10.88
N LEU A 76 -6.42 -3.65 -10.42
CA LEU A 76 -5.43 -2.64 -10.81
C LEU A 76 -4.99 -2.82 -12.27
N ASP A 77 -4.65 -4.04 -12.66
CA ASP A 77 -4.13 -4.38 -14.00
C ASP A 77 -5.16 -4.10 -15.09
N THR A 78 -6.43 -4.35 -14.81
CA THR A 78 -7.55 -4.11 -15.75
C THR A 78 -8.07 -2.67 -15.72
N GLY A 79 -7.56 -1.80 -14.84
CA GLY A 79 -8.02 -0.43 -14.68
C GLY A 79 -9.43 -0.30 -14.07
N ARG A 80 -9.92 -1.34 -13.38
CA ARG A 80 -11.18 -1.25 -12.60
C ARG A 80 -11.04 -0.34 -11.38
N VAL A 81 -9.82 -0.16 -10.91
CA VAL A 81 -9.41 0.86 -9.96
C VAL A 81 -8.31 1.71 -10.57
N ASP A 82 -8.21 2.96 -10.17
CA ASP A 82 -7.21 3.89 -10.65
C ASP A 82 -5.81 3.59 -10.09
N GLY A 83 -5.78 3.13 -8.85
CA GLY A 83 -4.55 2.81 -8.14
C GLY A 83 -4.78 1.81 -7.01
N ALA A 84 -3.70 1.40 -6.38
CA ALA A 84 -3.72 0.48 -5.26
C ALA A 84 -2.56 0.69 -4.29
N SER A 85 -2.81 0.40 -3.00
CA SER A 85 -1.74 0.08 -2.05
C SER A 85 -1.44 -1.41 -2.19
N VAL A 86 -0.30 -1.75 -2.78
CA VAL A 86 0.01 -3.11 -3.25
C VAL A 86 1.47 -3.47 -3.02
N LEU A 87 1.78 -4.75 -2.99
CA LEU A 87 3.16 -5.26 -2.99
C LEU A 87 3.88 -4.77 -4.25
N ILE A 88 5.00 -4.07 -4.08
CA ILE A 88 5.75 -3.44 -5.17
C ILE A 88 6.21 -4.51 -6.17
N GLU A 89 6.65 -5.65 -5.71
CA GLU A 89 7.17 -6.75 -6.51
C GLU A 89 6.11 -7.35 -7.45
N MET A 90 4.85 -7.47 -6.98
CA MET A 90 3.74 -7.90 -7.84
C MET A 90 3.46 -6.89 -8.94
N ALA A 91 3.50 -5.60 -8.61
CA ALA A 91 3.34 -4.54 -9.60
C ALA A 91 4.54 -4.44 -10.56
N MET A 92 5.77 -4.73 -10.10
CA MET A 92 6.96 -4.87 -10.97
C MET A 92 6.78 -6.00 -11.98
N GLU A 93 6.28 -7.16 -11.53
CA GLU A 93 6.01 -8.30 -12.41
C GLU A 93 4.95 -7.96 -13.47
N ALA A 94 3.82 -7.36 -13.07
CA ALA A 94 2.78 -6.90 -13.99
C ALA A 94 3.33 -5.86 -15.00
N LYS A 95 4.17 -4.93 -14.53
CA LYS A 95 4.85 -3.95 -15.41
C LYS A 95 5.76 -4.63 -16.42
N SER A 96 6.53 -5.66 -16.02
CA SER A 96 7.38 -6.45 -16.92
C SER A 96 6.57 -7.16 -18.00
N GLN A 97 5.32 -7.52 -17.70
CA GLN A 97 4.36 -8.12 -18.65
C GLN A 97 3.66 -7.08 -19.53
N GLY A 98 4.01 -5.79 -19.41
CA GLY A 98 3.49 -4.70 -20.24
C GLY A 98 2.23 -4.02 -19.71
N ILE A 99 1.80 -4.30 -18.49
CA ILE A 99 0.70 -3.56 -17.85
C ILE A 99 1.16 -2.12 -17.57
N PRO A 100 0.35 -1.10 -17.89
CA PRO A 100 0.74 0.31 -17.78
C PRO A 100 0.66 0.80 -16.34
N LEU A 101 1.55 0.30 -15.48
CA LEU A 101 1.63 0.65 -14.07
C LEU A 101 2.77 1.63 -13.78
N GLU A 102 2.59 2.45 -12.74
CA GLU A 102 3.58 3.40 -12.23
C GLU A 102 3.56 3.43 -10.70
N LEU A 103 4.70 3.19 -10.07
CA LEU A 103 4.90 3.33 -8.63
C LEU A 103 5.11 4.81 -8.27
N SER A 104 4.27 5.34 -7.40
CA SER A 104 4.28 6.77 -7.07
C SER A 104 4.88 7.07 -5.70
N LEU A 105 4.54 6.27 -4.70
CA LEU A 105 4.91 6.49 -3.30
C LEU A 105 5.07 5.15 -2.58
N LEU A 106 5.76 5.13 -1.46
CA LEU A 106 5.75 4.00 -0.54
C LEU A 106 4.46 3.99 0.26
N GLY A 107 3.99 2.81 0.65
CA GLY A 107 2.87 2.66 1.58
C GLY A 107 3.29 2.88 3.03
N HIS A 108 4.50 2.48 3.34
CA HIS A 108 5.10 2.48 4.68
C HIS A 108 6.60 2.18 4.58
N ARG A 109 7.29 2.27 5.73
CA ARG A 109 8.64 1.73 5.93
C ARG A 109 8.59 0.67 7.02
N ASP A 110 9.30 -0.43 6.84
CA ASP A 110 9.32 -1.61 7.73
C ASP A 110 7.93 -2.22 7.96
N GLY A 111 7.68 -2.85 9.10
CA GLY A 111 6.36 -3.38 9.46
C GLY A 111 6.05 -4.76 8.89
N ASN A 112 7.06 -5.48 8.40
CA ASN A 112 6.96 -6.90 8.11
C ASN A 112 7.67 -7.70 9.19
N VAL A 113 7.09 -8.81 9.60
CA VAL A 113 7.64 -9.67 10.64
C VAL A 113 7.59 -11.15 10.25
N ILE A 114 8.58 -11.90 10.71
CA ILE A 114 8.58 -13.36 10.64
C ILE A 114 8.14 -13.89 11.99
N ILE A 115 7.03 -14.60 12.00
CA ILE A 115 6.43 -15.24 13.18
C ILE A 115 6.71 -16.73 13.12
N ALA A 116 7.04 -17.31 14.27
CA ALA A 116 7.16 -18.75 14.45
C ALA A 116 6.26 -19.25 15.58
N GLY A 117 5.84 -20.51 15.48
CA GLY A 117 5.15 -21.21 16.56
C GLY A 117 6.03 -21.32 17.81
N ASN A 118 5.40 -21.47 18.98
CA ASN A 118 6.09 -21.45 20.27
C ASN A 118 7.07 -22.63 20.49
N ASP A 119 7.04 -23.66 19.64
CA ASP A 119 7.96 -24.79 19.62
C ASP A 119 9.27 -24.51 18.83
N ILE A 120 9.35 -23.39 18.11
CA ILE A 120 10.51 -22.96 17.33
C ILE A 120 11.20 -21.80 18.03
N ALA A 121 12.25 -22.09 18.78
CA ALA A 121 12.94 -21.08 19.60
C ALA A 121 14.01 -20.28 18.82
N SER A 122 14.41 -20.72 17.63
CA SER A 122 15.43 -20.05 16.81
C SER A 122 15.26 -20.34 15.33
N PRO A 123 15.76 -19.46 14.43
CA PRO A 123 15.67 -19.68 12.98
C PRO A 123 16.30 -21.00 12.48
N SER A 124 17.33 -21.53 13.17
CA SER A 124 17.94 -22.81 12.81
C SER A 124 16.99 -24.02 12.88
N GLN A 125 15.87 -23.88 13.61
CA GLN A 125 14.85 -24.92 13.74
C GLN A 125 13.78 -24.87 12.63
N LEU A 126 13.89 -23.92 11.69
CA LEU A 126 12.98 -23.81 10.54
C LEU A 126 13.18 -24.95 9.51
N LYS A 127 14.29 -25.67 9.58
CA LYS A 127 14.56 -26.77 8.64
C LYS A 127 13.45 -27.83 8.67
N GLY A 128 12.87 -28.13 7.49
CA GLY A 128 11.76 -29.08 7.32
C GLY A 128 10.39 -28.53 7.75
N LYS A 129 10.31 -27.25 8.12
CA LYS A 129 9.09 -26.58 8.55
C LYS A 129 8.30 -25.99 7.38
N THR A 130 7.02 -25.77 7.59
CA THR A 130 6.11 -25.11 6.64
C THR A 130 5.96 -23.64 7.01
N ILE A 131 6.38 -22.75 6.10
CA ILE A 131 6.36 -21.31 6.30
C ILE A 131 5.40 -20.67 5.29
N ALA A 132 4.42 -19.92 5.77
CA ALA A 132 3.51 -19.20 4.90
C ALA A 132 4.05 -17.82 4.52
N ILE A 133 3.79 -17.43 3.29
CA ILE A 133 4.02 -16.11 2.72
C ILE A 133 2.76 -15.63 2.01
N PRO A 134 2.52 -14.31 1.87
CA PRO A 134 1.30 -13.81 1.22
C PRO A 134 1.28 -14.06 -0.29
N ASN A 135 2.45 -14.09 -0.93
CA ASN A 135 2.63 -14.37 -2.35
C ASN A 135 4.10 -14.68 -2.65
N GLU A 136 4.36 -15.51 -3.65
CA GLU A 136 5.74 -15.82 -4.10
C GLU A 136 6.46 -14.58 -4.62
N GLN A 137 5.73 -13.65 -5.27
CA GLN A 137 6.23 -12.34 -5.72
C GLN A 137 6.08 -11.31 -4.60
N SER A 138 6.87 -11.43 -3.52
CA SER A 138 6.76 -10.50 -2.39
C SER A 138 8.07 -10.33 -1.62
N SER A 139 8.28 -9.14 -1.06
CA SER A 139 9.33 -8.88 -0.07
C SER A 139 9.28 -9.85 1.11
N HIS A 140 8.11 -10.37 1.45
CA HIS A 140 7.98 -11.39 2.50
C HIS A 140 8.70 -12.69 2.14
N ASN A 141 8.65 -13.11 0.88
CA ASN A 141 9.45 -14.24 0.39
C ASN A 141 10.94 -13.95 0.48
N ILE A 142 11.36 -12.76 0.05
CA ILE A 142 12.77 -12.31 0.17
C ILE A 142 13.23 -12.35 1.62
N LEU A 143 12.47 -11.78 2.56
CA LEU A 143 12.79 -11.77 3.99
C LEU A 143 12.93 -13.18 4.58
N VAL A 144 12.06 -14.12 4.21
CA VAL A 144 12.19 -15.51 4.63
C VAL A 144 13.49 -16.11 4.09
N GLN A 145 13.81 -15.91 2.83
CA GLN A 145 15.03 -16.45 2.22
C GLN A 145 16.29 -15.81 2.82
N GLN A 146 16.29 -14.51 3.10
CA GLN A 146 17.38 -13.82 3.82
C GLN A 146 17.58 -14.39 5.22
N LEU A 147 16.49 -14.62 5.98
CA LEU A 147 16.58 -15.26 7.29
C LEU A 147 17.19 -16.67 7.18
N LEU A 148 16.72 -17.48 6.25
CA LEU A 148 17.25 -18.81 6.02
C LEU A 148 18.74 -18.79 5.66
N ALA A 149 19.15 -17.90 4.74
CA ALA A 149 20.55 -17.77 4.31
C ALA A 149 21.47 -17.37 5.48
N LYS A 150 21.04 -16.46 6.36
CA LYS A 150 21.76 -16.06 7.57
C LYS A 150 22.08 -17.22 8.52
N TYR A 151 21.29 -18.32 8.43
CA TYR A 151 21.47 -19.55 9.22
C TYR A 151 21.95 -20.75 8.38
N GLY A 152 22.50 -20.50 7.17
CA GLY A 152 23.08 -21.52 6.31
C GLY A 152 22.04 -22.44 5.65
N MET A 153 20.81 -22.00 5.54
CA MET A 153 19.70 -22.69 4.89
C MET A 153 19.29 -21.96 3.60
N SER A 154 18.40 -22.58 2.85
CA SER A 154 17.78 -22.03 1.65
C SER A 154 16.29 -22.36 1.60
N ALA A 155 15.57 -21.83 0.62
CA ALA A 155 14.17 -22.17 0.40
C ALA A 155 13.91 -23.69 0.21
N LYS A 156 14.94 -24.47 -0.18
CA LYS A 156 14.85 -25.94 -0.30
C LYS A 156 14.81 -26.67 1.05
N ASP A 157 15.19 -25.99 2.12
CA ASP A 157 15.21 -26.57 3.47
C ASP A 157 13.88 -26.40 4.21
N VAL A 158 12.92 -25.66 3.64
CA VAL A 158 11.58 -25.41 4.18
C VAL A 158 10.51 -25.71 3.11
N THR A 159 9.25 -25.76 3.51
CA THR A 159 8.11 -25.77 2.58
C THR A 159 7.47 -24.38 2.60
N LEU A 160 7.64 -23.62 1.53
CA LEU A 160 6.93 -22.34 1.37
C LEU A 160 5.52 -22.57 0.84
N VAL A 161 4.53 -21.91 1.43
CA VAL A 161 3.13 -21.99 0.99
C VAL A 161 2.53 -20.58 0.94
N GLU A 162 1.73 -20.31 -0.07
CA GLU A 162 0.95 -19.08 -0.14
C GLU A 162 -0.28 -19.17 0.76
N MET A 163 -0.54 -18.10 1.51
CA MET A 163 -1.71 -17.98 2.38
C MET A 163 -2.12 -16.52 2.50
N ALA A 164 -3.43 -16.26 2.51
CA ALA A 164 -3.93 -14.90 2.75
C ALA A 164 -3.48 -14.41 4.14
N PRO A 165 -2.98 -13.16 4.27
CA PRO A 165 -2.46 -12.65 5.54
C PRO A 165 -3.39 -12.85 6.74
N ALA A 166 -4.69 -12.63 6.56
CA ALA A 166 -5.68 -12.78 7.62
C ALA A 166 -5.87 -14.22 8.12
N GLU A 167 -5.46 -15.23 7.34
CA GLU A 167 -5.60 -16.65 7.66
C GLU A 167 -4.38 -17.18 8.42
N MET A 168 -3.22 -16.52 8.30
CA MET A 168 -1.94 -17.01 8.84
C MET A 168 -1.94 -17.25 10.35
N PRO A 169 -2.48 -16.35 11.22
CA PRO A 169 -2.54 -16.61 12.65
C PRO A 169 -3.37 -17.86 13.00
N ALA A 170 -4.46 -18.11 12.27
CA ALA A 170 -5.29 -19.29 12.45
C ALA A 170 -4.59 -20.56 11.93
N GLY A 171 -3.91 -20.46 10.79
CA GLY A 171 -3.07 -21.54 10.24
C GLY A 171 -1.97 -21.97 11.19
N LEU A 172 -1.28 -21.00 11.82
CA LEU A 172 -0.26 -21.27 12.85
C LEU A 172 -0.88 -21.95 14.09
N LYS A 173 -2.00 -21.41 14.58
CA LYS A 173 -2.71 -21.98 15.74
C LYS A 173 -3.18 -23.42 15.51
N SER A 174 -3.60 -23.76 14.29
CA SER A 174 -4.06 -25.10 13.94
C SER A 174 -2.94 -26.09 13.64
N GLY A 175 -1.69 -25.62 13.51
CA GLY A 175 -0.54 -26.43 13.10
C GLY A 175 -0.53 -26.74 11.59
N GLN A 176 -1.30 -26.02 10.78
CA GLN A 176 -1.26 -26.11 9.32
C GLN A 176 0.07 -25.56 8.77
N ILE A 177 0.61 -24.55 9.44
CA ILE A 177 1.92 -23.95 9.18
C ILE A 177 2.71 -23.85 10.49
N ASP A 178 4.03 -23.84 10.42
CA ASP A 178 4.93 -23.72 11.56
C ASP A 178 5.37 -22.27 11.82
N GLY A 179 5.28 -21.44 10.80
CA GLY A 179 5.61 -20.00 10.86
C GLY A 179 5.11 -19.27 9.63
N TYR A 180 5.29 -17.96 9.60
CA TYR A 180 4.93 -17.15 8.44
C TYR A 180 5.67 -15.81 8.44
N CYS A 181 5.81 -15.20 7.26
CA CYS A 181 6.21 -13.81 7.11
C CYS A 181 5.00 -12.99 6.63
N VAL A 182 4.73 -11.87 7.29
CA VAL A 182 3.49 -11.13 7.06
C VAL A 182 3.64 -9.64 7.33
N ALA A 183 2.78 -8.87 6.66
CA ALA A 183 2.50 -7.47 6.99
C ALA A 183 1.68 -7.35 8.27
N GLU A 184 1.92 -6.29 9.05
CA GLU A 184 1.11 -5.97 10.21
C GLU A 184 -0.37 -5.67 9.82
N PRO A 185 -1.36 -6.07 10.63
CA PRO A 185 -1.30 -6.39 12.07
C PRO A 185 -1.19 -7.88 12.42
N PHE A 186 -0.97 -8.76 11.47
CA PHE A 186 -1.12 -10.21 11.68
C PHE A 186 0.05 -10.83 12.46
N GLY A 187 1.22 -10.17 12.46
CA GLY A 187 2.31 -10.50 13.37
C GLY A 187 1.95 -10.17 14.82
N ALA A 188 1.56 -8.93 15.09
CA ALA A 188 1.11 -8.48 16.40
C ALA A 188 -0.05 -9.34 16.93
N LYS A 189 -0.96 -9.77 16.05
CA LYS A 189 -2.09 -10.65 16.43
C LYS A 189 -1.63 -12.01 16.95
N ALA A 190 -0.62 -12.63 16.33
CA ALA A 190 -0.08 -13.89 16.83
C ALA A 190 0.58 -13.74 18.20
N VAL A 191 1.33 -12.66 18.39
CA VAL A 191 1.98 -12.36 19.68
C VAL A 191 0.94 -12.11 20.76
N GLU A 192 -0.04 -11.26 20.50
CA GLU A 192 -1.10 -10.91 21.46
C GLU A 192 -1.92 -12.12 21.88
N THR A 193 -2.26 -12.99 20.92
CA THR A 193 -3.03 -14.21 21.22
C THR A 193 -2.18 -15.36 21.75
N GLY A 194 -0.85 -15.19 21.85
CA GLY A 194 0.09 -16.18 22.36
C GLY A 194 0.25 -17.43 21.49
N VAL A 195 -0.16 -17.37 20.21
CA VAL A 195 -0.03 -18.52 19.29
C VAL A 195 1.34 -18.60 18.64
N GLY A 196 2.13 -17.53 18.68
CA GLY A 196 3.49 -17.46 18.16
C GLY A 196 4.24 -16.26 18.74
N HIS A 197 5.48 -16.11 18.30
CA HIS A 197 6.36 -15.01 18.67
C HIS A 197 7.13 -14.50 17.44
N VAL A 198 7.65 -13.27 17.54
CA VAL A 198 8.51 -12.68 16.51
C VAL A 198 9.84 -13.42 16.49
N LEU A 199 10.21 -13.96 15.34
CA LEU A 199 11.48 -14.62 15.09
C LEU A 199 12.50 -13.67 14.47
N ALA A 200 12.04 -12.74 13.63
CA ALA A 200 12.80 -11.63 13.07
C ALA A 200 11.84 -10.52 12.57
N THR A 201 12.34 -9.30 12.52
CA THR A 201 11.67 -8.15 11.90
C THR A 201 12.35 -7.78 10.57
N SER A 202 11.67 -7.00 9.72
CA SER A 202 12.23 -6.59 8.42
C SER A 202 13.52 -5.78 8.56
N ASP A 203 13.58 -4.85 9.51
CA ASP A 203 14.74 -4.00 9.77
C ASP A 203 15.99 -4.78 10.25
N GLU A 204 15.80 -5.92 10.92
CA GLU A 204 16.90 -6.81 11.33
C GLU A 204 17.52 -7.59 10.15
N LEU A 205 16.77 -7.78 9.07
CA LEU A 205 17.18 -8.57 7.91
C LEU A 205 17.60 -7.68 6.75
N TRP A 206 16.88 -6.62 6.51
CA TRP A 206 17.03 -5.74 5.37
C TRP A 206 16.76 -4.29 5.78
N GLU A 207 17.82 -3.54 6.08
CA GLU A 207 17.75 -2.13 6.43
C GLU A 207 17.13 -1.32 5.26
N ASP A 208 16.21 -0.41 5.58
CA ASP A 208 15.44 0.40 4.62
C ASP A 208 14.62 -0.43 3.61
N SER A 209 14.15 -1.60 4.02
CA SER A 209 13.32 -2.45 3.17
C SER A 209 12.03 -1.73 2.75
N ILE A 210 11.69 -1.86 1.46
CA ILE A 210 10.42 -1.40 0.91
C ILE A 210 9.57 -2.61 0.53
N CYS A 211 8.26 -2.52 0.72
CA CYS A 211 7.33 -3.64 0.52
C CYS A 211 6.09 -3.21 -0.26
N CYS A 212 5.23 -2.39 0.37
CA CYS A 212 4.03 -1.88 -0.28
C CYS A 212 4.26 -0.47 -0.82
N GLY A 213 3.67 -0.19 -1.97
CA GLY A 213 3.67 1.12 -2.61
C GLY A 213 2.29 1.52 -3.11
N ILE A 214 2.12 2.79 -3.39
CA ILE A 214 0.97 3.33 -4.09
C ILE A 214 1.29 3.29 -5.58
N VAL A 215 0.62 2.39 -6.28
CA VAL A 215 0.80 2.15 -7.71
C VAL A 215 -0.46 2.58 -8.43
N PHE A 216 -0.32 3.30 -9.54
CA PHE A 216 -1.41 3.72 -10.40
C PHE A 216 -1.36 3.02 -11.75
N ASN A 217 -2.54 2.71 -12.31
CA ASN A 217 -2.68 2.34 -13.71
C ASN A 217 -2.71 3.62 -14.55
N THR A 218 -1.64 3.85 -15.33
CA THR A 218 -1.45 5.11 -16.07
C THR A 218 -2.46 5.30 -17.20
N GLN A 219 -3.07 4.24 -17.71
CA GLN A 219 -4.13 4.32 -18.69
C GLN A 219 -5.46 4.74 -18.03
N ALA A 220 -5.81 4.14 -16.88
CA ALA A 220 -7.02 4.50 -16.15
C ALA A 220 -6.98 5.93 -15.60
N THR A 221 -5.78 6.44 -15.31
CA THR A 221 -5.58 7.78 -14.74
C THR A 221 -5.16 8.83 -15.75
N SER A 222 -5.15 8.53 -17.04
CA SER A 222 -4.65 9.45 -18.10
C SER A 222 -5.29 10.84 -18.05
N GLU A 223 -6.57 10.94 -17.73
CA GLU A 223 -7.34 12.20 -17.65
C GLU A 223 -7.44 12.75 -16.21
N LYS A 224 -6.82 12.09 -15.21
CA LYS A 224 -6.93 12.41 -13.78
C LYS A 224 -5.64 13.00 -13.18
N GLN A 225 -4.74 13.56 -13.99
CA GLN A 225 -3.39 13.97 -13.57
C GLN A 225 -3.40 15.05 -12.45
N ALA A 226 -4.34 16.00 -12.49
CA ALA A 226 -4.50 17.01 -11.44
C ALA A 226 -4.92 16.36 -10.10
N ALA A 227 -5.83 15.38 -10.16
CA ALA A 227 -6.29 14.63 -8.99
C ALA A 227 -5.17 13.76 -8.41
N LEU A 228 -4.37 13.10 -9.25
CA LEU A 228 -3.19 12.35 -8.81
C LEU A 228 -2.19 13.24 -8.08
N LYS A 229 -1.90 14.42 -8.61
CA LYS A 229 -0.99 15.37 -7.96
C LYS A 229 -1.50 15.80 -6.59
N ALA A 230 -2.79 16.13 -6.47
CA ALA A 230 -3.41 16.50 -5.20
C ALA A 230 -3.37 15.34 -4.20
N PHE A 231 -3.70 14.12 -4.66
CA PHE A 231 -3.63 12.92 -3.84
C PHE A 231 -2.20 12.63 -3.34
N LYS A 232 -1.19 12.67 -4.23
CA LYS A 232 0.22 12.46 -3.84
C LYS A 232 0.67 13.44 -2.75
N GLN A 233 0.31 14.72 -2.87
CA GLN A 233 0.63 15.73 -1.86
C GLN A 233 -0.08 15.47 -0.52
N ALA A 234 -1.37 15.14 -0.56
CA ALA A 234 -2.13 14.79 0.63
C ALA A 234 -1.59 13.51 1.31
N TYR A 235 -1.19 12.51 0.52
CA TYR A 235 -0.66 11.26 1.02
C TYR A 235 0.69 11.43 1.74
N ILE A 236 1.61 12.21 1.16
CA ILE A 236 2.89 12.55 1.82
C ILE A 236 2.62 13.31 3.12
N SER A 237 1.79 14.36 3.07
CA SER A 237 1.41 15.14 4.25
C SER A 237 0.73 14.27 5.32
N ALA A 238 -0.11 13.32 4.91
CA ALA A 238 -0.75 12.37 5.80
C ALA A 238 0.29 11.50 6.51
N GLY A 239 1.23 10.91 5.77
CA GLY A 239 2.31 10.09 6.33
C GLY A 239 3.15 10.85 7.34
N ASP A 240 3.67 12.03 6.96
CA ASP A 240 4.55 12.85 7.79
C ASP A 240 3.88 13.38 9.06
N SER A 241 2.57 13.61 9.02
CA SER A 241 1.80 14.13 10.16
C SER A 241 1.14 13.05 11.02
N LEU A 242 1.23 11.78 10.65
CA LEU A 242 0.55 10.68 11.32
C LEU A 242 1.19 10.38 12.67
N THR A 243 0.45 10.59 13.75
CA THR A 243 0.86 10.14 15.08
C THR A 243 0.47 8.68 15.31
N LYS A 244 1.15 7.97 16.22
CA LYS A 244 0.81 6.58 16.56
C LYS A 244 -0.62 6.44 17.09
N ASP A 245 -1.12 7.43 17.83
CA ASP A 245 -2.49 7.41 18.33
C ASP A 245 -3.52 7.58 17.22
N GLU A 246 -3.30 8.51 16.28
CA GLU A 246 -4.16 8.65 15.10
C GLU A 246 -4.12 7.41 14.20
N ALA A 247 -2.92 6.86 13.95
CA ALA A 247 -2.76 5.62 13.20
C ALA A 247 -3.51 4.45 13.86
N THR A 248 -3.46 4.35 15.20
CA THR A 248 -4.25 3.37 15.95
C THR A 248 -5.75 3.58 15.75
N GLN A 249 -6.24 4.82 15.87
CA GLN A 249 -7.65 5.14 15.67
C GLN A 249 -8.14 4.79 14.26
N ILE A 250 -7.35 5.14 13.23
CA ILE A 250 -7.65 4.79 11.84
C ILE A 250 -7.67 3.26 11.66
N ALA A 251 -6.70 2.55 12.19
CA ALA A 251 -6.63 1.09 12.09
C ALA A 251 -7.85 0.42 12.75
N VAL A 252 -8.29 0.91 13.90
CA VAL A 252 -9.48 0.39 14.59
C VAL A 252 -10.76 0.71 13.82
N SER A 253 -10.96 1.98 13.42
CA SER A 253 -12.23 2.43 12.83
C SER A 253 -12.40 2.01 11.37
N ASN A 254 -11.32 1.97 10.58
CA ASN A 254 -11.39 1.76 9.12
C ASN A 254 -10.91 0.37 8.69
N LEU A 255 -9.94 -0.23 9.41
CA LEU A 255 -9.40 -1.53 9.05
C LEU A 255 -9.97 -2.68 9.91
N GLY A 256 -10.75 -2.36 10.95
CA GLY A 256 -11.39 -3.35 11.82
C GLY A 256 -10.40 -4.08 12.75
N GLN A 257 -9.26 -3.46 13.04
CA GLN A 257 -8.26 -4.00 13.95
C GLN A 257 -8.66 -3.74 15.42
N ASP A 258 -8.25 -4.60 16.34
CA ASP A 258 -8.34 -4.28 17.76
C ASP A 258 -7.24 -3.31 18.20
N GLU A 259 -7.52 -2.51 19.23
CA GLU A 259 -6.63 -1.43 19.67
C GLU A 259 -5.27 -1.95 20.16
N ALA A 260 -5.24 -3.06 20.91
CA ALA A 260 -4.00 -3.61 21.45
C ALA A 260 -3.09 -4.13 20.32
N THR A 261 -3.64 -4.88 19.38
CA THR A 261 -2.93 -5.35 18.18
C THR A 261 -2.41 -4.16 17.35
N SER A 262 -3.24 -3.13 17.13
CA SER A 262 -2.83 -1.94 16.36
C SER A 262 -1.68 -1.19 17.04
N ARG A 263 -1.73 -0.98 18.36
CA ARG A 263 -0.65 -0.35 19.12
C ARG A 263 0.65 -1.15 19.09
N GLN A 264 0.55 -2.48 19.12
CA GLN A 264 1.72 -3.36 18.99
C GLN A 264 2.30 -3.28 17.57
N SER A 265 1.49 -3.38 16.52
CA SER A 265 1.95 -3.35 15.13
C SER A 265 2.64 -2.02 14.77
N LEU A 266 2.16 -0.89 15.31
CA LEU A 266 2.75 0.43 15.11
C LEU A 266 4.09 0.65 15.85
N GLN A 267 4.63 -0.35 16.55
CA GLN A 267 6.01 -0.31 17.04
C GLN A 267 7.02 -0.66 15.96
N TRP A 268 6.61 -1.42 14.94
CA TRP A 268 7.46 -1.95 13.88
C TRP A 268 7.30 -1.24 12.54
N ILE A 269 6.37 -0.29 12.42
CA ILE A 269 6.06 0.39 11.17
C ILE A 269 6.20 1.90 11.29
N SER A 270 6.64 2.54 10.22
CA SER A 270 6.75 3.99 10.08
C SER A 270 6.08 4.48 8.79
N PHE A 271 5.52 5.69 8.84
CA PHE A 271 4.82 6.31 7.71
C PHE A 271 5.45 7.64 7.26
N ASN A 272 6.57 8.05 7.85
CA ASN A 272 7.28 9.25 7.41
C ASN A 272 8.17 8.94 6.19
N ASP A 273 8.45 9.99 5.40
CA ASP A 273 9.30 9.90 4.20
C ASP A 273 8.88 8.75 3.25
N LEU A 274 7.66 8.86 2.73
CA LEU A 274 7.08 7.86 1.83
C LEU A 274 7.50 8.06 0.37
N SER A 275 8.56 8.80 0.10
CA SER A 275 9.16 8.92 -1.23
C SER A 275 9.88 7.63 -1.65
N VAL A 276 9.81 7.31 -2.94
CA VAL A 276 10.56 6.20 -3.52
C VAL A 276 11.91 6.72 -3.99
N THR A 277 12.98 6.43 -3.26
CA THR A 277 14.34 6.77 -3.71
C THR A 277 14.86 5.76 -4.72
N GLU A 278 15.72 6.22 -5.65
CA GLU A 278 16.36 5.34 -6.62
C GLU A 278 17.19 4.25 -5.92
N GLU A 279 17.91 4.61 -4.86
CA GLU A 279 18.71 3.68 -4.07
C GLU A 279 17.88 2.55 -3.46
N ALA A 280 16.77 2.86 -2.78
CA ALA A 280 15.90 1.85 -2.17
C ALA A 280 15.21 0.97 -3.23
N TYR A 281 14.81 1.57 -4.36
CA TYR A 281 14.20 0.83 -5.46
C TYR A 281 15.18 -0.13 -6.15
N GLU A 282 16.39 0.34 -6.51
CA GLU A 282 17.39 -0.52 -7.14
C GLU A 282 17.85 -1.64 -6.20
N LYS A 283 17.94 -1.38 -4.89
CA LYS A 283 18.20 -2.43 -3.91
C LYS A 283 17.07 -3.48 -3.92
N LEU A 284 15.80 -3.07 -3.92
CA LEU A 284 14.68 -4.01 -4.07
C LEU A 284 14.80 -4.80 -5.38
N ARG A 285 15.14 -4.12 -6.47
CA ARG A 285 15.28 -4.74 -7.79
C ARG A 285 16.39 -5.81 -7.80
N GLU A 286 17.53 -5.53 -7.16
CA GLU A 286 18.62 -6.50 -6.98
C GLU A 286 18.18 -7.72 -6.19
N GLU A 287 17.46 -7.55 -5.09
CA GLU A 287 16.93 -8.63 -4.25
C GLU A 287 15.88 -9.48 -5.02
N VAL A 288 15.02 -8.83 -5.81
CA VAL A 288 14.03 -9.51 -6.67
C VAL A 288 14.72 -10.43 -7.69
N ILE A 289 15.85 -10.00 -8.28
CA ILE A 289 16.66 -10.80 -9.20
C ILE A 289 17.40 -11.90 -8.45
N GLU A 290 18.06 -11.58 -7.33
CA GLU A 290 18.90 -12.51 -6.56
C GLU A 290 18.07 -13.71 -6.05
N TYR A 291 16.87 -13.44 -5.54
CA TYR A 291 15.98 -14.48 -5.02
C TYR A 291 15.06 -15.10 -6.09
N GLY A 292 15.23 -14.70 -7.36
CA GLY A 292 14.56 -15.33 -8.50
C GLY A 292 13.06 -15.03 -8.60
N LEU A 293 12.60 -13.91 -8.05
CA LEU A 293 11.20 -13.50 -8.14
C LEU A 293 10.87 -13.00 -9.56
N ASN A 294 11.77 -12.22 -10.17
CA ASN A 294 11.66 -11.74 -11.55
C ASN A 294 13.08 -11.61 -12.14
N GLU A 295 13.32 -12.18 -13.33
CA GLU A 295 14.63 -12.13 -13.99
C GLU A 295 14.93 -10.77 -14.62
N ASN A 296 13.90 -10.00 -14.99
CA ASN A 296 14.02 -8.72 -15.69
C ASN A 296 13.03 -7.68 -15.13
N PRO A 297 13.12 -7.31 -13.84
CA PRO A 297 12.26 -6.30 -13.26
C PRO A 297 12.55 -4.92 -13.89
N PRO A 298 11.54 -4.04 -14.02
CA PRO A 298 11.72 -2.72 -14.62
C PRO A 298 12.74 -1.90 -13.84
N THR A 299 13.47 -1.03 -14.54
CA THR A 299 14.38 -0.06 -13.92
C THR A 299 13.58 1.04 -13.19
N TYR A 300 14.26 1.79 -12.31
CA TYR A 300 13.65 2.93 -11.61
C TYR A 300 12.95 3.89 -12.58
N SER A 301 13.62 4.28 -13.66
CA SER A 301 13.06 5.22 -14.64
C SER A 301 11.89 4.68 -15.46
N GLU A 302 11.72 3.37 -15.56
CA GLU A 302 10.61 2.72 -16.27
C GLU A 302 9.36 2.55 -15.41
N PHE A 303 9.52 2.51 -14.08
CA PHE A 303 8.42 2.16 -13.20
C PHE A 303 8.09 3.22 -12.15
N VAL A 304 9.05 4.00 -11.68
CA VAL A 304 8.80 5.01 -10.64
C VAL A 304 8.41 6.34 -11.27
N ALA A 305 7.34 6.94 -10.75
CA ALA A 305 6.86 8.24 -11.18
C ALA A 305 7.94 9.31 -11.10
N GLN A 306 8.21 9.98 -12.21
CA GLN A 306 9.08 11.15 -12.20
C GLN A 306 8.34 12.32 -11.53
N SER A 307 9.00 12.98 -10.56
CA SER A 307 8.46 14.08 -9.76
C SER A 307 8.22 15.36 -10.58
#